data_4811c7ae4833a44770e8ec9b9a95621c
#
_entry.id   4811c7ae4833a44770e8ec9b9a95621c
#
_cell.length_a   1.000
_cell.length_b   1.000
_cell.length_c   1.000
_cell.angle_alpha   90.00
_cell.angle_beta   90.00
_cell.angle_gamma   90.00
#
_symmetry.space_group_name_H-M   'P 1'
#
loop_
_entity.id
_entity.type
_entity.pdbx_description
1 polymer ?
#
loop_
_entity_poly.entity_id
_entity_poly.type
_entity_poly.pdbx_seq_one_letter_code
_entity_poly.pdbx_strand_id
1 'polypeptide(L)'
;MYVGCVIHTEQQKALLEWWKTTCRDLPWRKTRDPWAVMISELMLQQTQVSRVIPKYESFLKKYPTPLKCSQVSVARIIEEWAGLGYNRRAINLHRASKIIVESHDGRIPRSLNDLLSLPGIGPYTARAILCSAFEEDIGVVDVNVSRVLARVSGEIVLSGEMQEKADDLVPQGKGWS
;
A
#
# COMPACT_ATOMS: atom_id res chain seq x y z
N MET A 1 -32.88 4.81 -16.24
CA MET A 1 -32.51 5.91 -15.28
C MET A 1 -31.72 5.25 -14.16
N TYR A 2 -30.39 5.18 -14.32
CA TYR A 2 -29.51 4.56 -13.32
C TYR A 2 -29.39 5.52 -12.15
N VAL A 3 -29.96 5.16 -11.02
CA VAL A 3 -29.67 5.80 -9.74
C VAL A 3 -28.36 5.20 -9.29
N GLY A 4 -27.24 5.81 -9.69
CA GLY A 4 -25.96 5.46 -9.15
C GLY A 4 -26.01 5.63 -7.63
N CYS A 5 -25.78 4.56 -6.88
CA CYS A 5 -25.70 4.60 -5.43
C CYS A 5 -24.44 5.40 -5.05
N VAL A 6 -24.59 6.70 -4.94
CA VAL A 6 -23.56 7.58 -4.38
C VAL A 6 -23.53 7.29 -2.89
N ILE A 7 -22.39 6.84 -2.38
CA ILE A 7 -22.17 6.80 -0.93
C ILE A 7 -22.31 8.23 -0.44
N HIS A 8 -23.38 8.51 0.31
CA HIS A 8 -23.69 9.84 0.77
C HIS A 8 -22.65 10.32 1.78
N THR A 9 -22.44 11.64 1.84
CA THR A 9 -21.50 12.29 2.77
C THR A 9 -21.67 11.82 4.23
N GLU A 10 -22.87 11.46 4.63
CA GLU A 10 -23.15 10.90 5.97
C GLU A 10 -22.57 9.51 6.18
N GLN A 11 -22.60 8.64 5.16
CA GLN A 11 -21.99 7.31 5.21
C GLN A 11 -20.46 7.39 5.24
N GLN A 12 -19.88 8.33 4.50
CA GLN A 12 -18.43 8.62 4.58
C GLN A 12 -18.04 9.07 6.00
N LYS A 13 -18.80 10.00 6.58
CA LYS A 13 -18.57 10.44 7.97
C LYS A 13 -18.67 9.29 8.97
N ALA A 14 -19.73 8.48 8.86
CA ALA A 14 -19.92 7.32 9.72
C ALA A 14 -18.76 6.32 9.61
N LEU A 15 -18.25 6.07 8.39
CA LEU A 15 -17.10 5.20 8.16
C LEU A 15 -15.81 5.76 8.80
N LEU A 16 -15.56 7.06 8.65
CA LEU A 16 -14.41 7.72 9.26
C LEU A 16 -14.48 7.72 10.80
N GLU A 17 -15.64 7.94 11.39
CA GLU A 17 -15.83 7.84 12.84
C GLU A 17 -15.63 6.41 13.35
N TRP A 18 -16.17 5.42 12.66
CA TRP A 18 -15.94 4.01 12.98
C TRP A 18 -14.47 3.65 12.88
N TRP A 19 -13.76 4.14 11.86
CA TRP A 19 -12.32 3.92 11.69
C TRP A 19 -11.51 4.42 12.88
N LYS A 20 -11.79 5.60 13.41
CA LYS A 20 -11.08 6.19 14.56
C LYS A 20 -11.10 5.28 15.79
N THR A 21 -12.19 4.55 15.99
CA THR A 21 -12.38 3.68 17.16
C THR A 21 -11.96 2.23 16.92
N THR A 22 -11.90 1.79 15.65
CA THR A 22 -11.72 0.37 15.29
C THR A 22 -10.38 0.10 14.61
N CYS A 23 -9.66 1.15 14.23
CA CYS A 23 -8.37 1.04 13.55
C CYS A 23 -7.38 0.23 14.40
N ARG A 24 -6.84 -0.85 13.80
CA ARG A 24 -5.81 -1.66 14.47
C ARG A 24 -4.53 -0.87 14.61
N ASP A 25 -3.90 -0.96 15.78
CA ASP A 25 -2.58 -0.38 16.03
C ASP A 25 -1.49 -1.23 15.35
N LEU A 26 -1.02 -0.75 14.19
CA LEU A 26 -0.01 -1.42 13.37
C LEU A 26 1.17 -0.50 13.13
N PRO A 27 2.44 -1.01 13.18
CA PRO A 27 3.64 -0.18 13.06
C PRO A 27 3.66 0.71 11.81
N TRP A 28 3.27 0.16 10.66
CA TRP A 28 3.26 0.89 9.38
C TRP A 28 2.15 1.94 9.26
N ARG A 29 1.19 1.96 10.18
CA ARG A 29 0.17 3.01 10.27
C ARG A 29 0.62 4.23 11.04
N LYS A 30 1.74 4.12 11.77
CA LYS A 30 2.32 5.19 12.59
C LYS A 30 3.36 6.02 11.84
N THR A 31 3.63 5.71 10.59
CA THR A 31 4.67 6.35 9.78
C THR A 31 4.11 6.88 8.47
N ARG A 32 4.73 7.93 7.96
CA ARG A 32 4.57 8.45 6.60
C ARG A 32 5.81 8.25 5.74
N ASP A 33 6.82 7.54 6.26
CA ASP A 33 7.99 7.20 5.47
C ASP A 33 7.61 6.27 4.30
N PRO A 34 7.76 6.73 3.03
CA PRO A 34 7.35 5.94 1.88
C PRO A 34 8.11 4.62 1.73
N TRP A 35 9.38 4.57 2.19
CA TRP A 35 10.14 3.33 2.21
C TRP A 35 9.55 2.32 3.19
N ALA A 36 9.24 2.76 4.39
CA ALA A 36 8.63 1.93 5.40
C ALA A 36 7.24 1.42 4.97
N VAL A 37 6.41 2.28 4.36
CA VAL A 37 5.12 1.89 3.78
C VAL A 37 5.31 0.86 2.67
N MET A 38 6.23 1.07 1.71
CA MET A 38 6.51 0.14 0.63
C MET A 38 6.94 -1.25 1.15
N ILE A 39 7.78 -1.30 2.18
CA ILE A 39 8.19 -2.56 2.81
C ILE A 39 6.98 -3.28 3.39
N SER A 40 6.13 -2.59 4.15
CA SER A 40 4.95 -3.21 4.76
C SER A 40 4.01 -3.78 3.70
N GLU A 41 3.74 -3.04 2.63
CA GLU A 41 2.88 -3.50 1.54
C GLU A 41 3.43 -4.77 0.86
N LEU A 42 4.73 -4.82 0.58
CA LEU A 42 5.35 -6.00 0.01
C LEU A 42 5.36 -7.20 0.98
N MET A 43 5.56 -6.97 2.29
CA MET A 43 5.53 -8.04 3.28
C MET A 43 4.11 -8.59 3.51
N LEU A 44 3.09 -7.74 3.42
CA LEU A 44 1.69 -8.11 3.64
C LEU A 44 1.07 -8.89 2.48
N GLN A 45 1.65 -8.86 1.28
CA GLN A 45 1.15 -9.66 0.16
C GLN A 45 1.08 -11.14 0.57
N GLN A 46 -0.13 -11.69 0.69
CA GLN A 46 -0.41 -13.09 1.06
C GLN A 46 0.27 -13.57 2.36
N THR A 47 0.54 -12.66 3.31
CA THR A 47 1.16 -13.00 4.59
C THR A 47 0.34 -12.41 5.74
N GLN A 48 0.16 -13.21 6.79
CA GLN A 48 -0.59 -12.78 7.99
C GLN A 48 0.14 -11.66 8.73
N VAL A 49 -0.62 -10.68 9.20
CA VAL A 49 -0.14 -9.50 9.93
C VAL A 49 0.78 -9.87 11.11
N SER A 50 0.41 -10.88 11.90
CA SER A 50 1.20 -11.32 13.06
C SER A 50 2.61 -11.81 12.72
N ARG A 51 2.81 -12.34 11.51
CA ARG A 51 4.12 -12.74 11.01
C ARG A 51 4.92 -11.55 10.47
N VAL A 52 4.22 -10.55 9.93
CA VAL A 52 4.84 -9.37 9.31
C VAL A 52 5.40 -8.43 10.36
N ILE A 53 4.69 -8.14 11.44
CA ILE A 53 5.09 -7.15 12.45
C ILE A 53 6.56 -7.32 12.90
N PRO A 54 6.99 -8.46 13.46
CA PRO A 54 8.37 -8.60 13.95
C PRO A 54 9.41 -8.53 12.83
N LYS A 55 9.07 -8.99 11.63
CA LYS A 55 9.95 -8.94 10.47
C LYS A 55 10.11 -7.54 9.92
N TYR A 56 9.04 -6.78 9.85
CA TYR A 56 9.02 -5.40 9.42
C TYR A 56 9.92 -4.52 10.31
N GLU A 57 9.73 -4.61 11.63
CA GLU A 57 10.53 -3.86 12.59
C GLU A 57 12.02 -4.20 12.52
N SER A 58 12.35 -5.51 12.46
CA SER A 58 13.73 -5.97 12.33
C SER A 58 14.36 -5.53 11.01
N PHE A 59 13.60 -5.60 9.91
CA PHE A 59 14.07 -5.24 8.58
C PHE A 59 14.35 -3.74 8.48
N LEU A 60 13.45 -2.89 8.94
CA LEU A 60 13.64 -1.44 8.93
C LEU A 60 14.80 -0.98 9.82
N LYS A 61 15.00 -1.64 10.95
CA LYS A 61 16.17 -1.37 11.81
C LYS A 61 17.50 -1.62 11.08
N LYS A 62 17.56 -2.65 10.22
CA LYS A 62 18.76 -3.00 9.45
C LYS A 62 18.89 -2.20 8.18
N TYR A 63 17.78 -1.95 7.49
CA TYR A 63 17.70 -1.31 6.18
C TYR A 63 16.73 -0.12 6.20
N PRO A 64 17.08 0.96 6.92
CA PRO A 64 16.19 2.12 7.10
C PRO A 64 15.99 2.95 5.83
N THR A 65 16.74 2.69 4.77
CA THR A 65 16.63 3.41 3.49
C THR A 65 16.82 2.47 2.30
N PRO A 66 16.32 2.84 1.10
CA PRO A 66 16.61 2.11 -0.14
C PRO A 66 18.11 1.90 -0.36
N LEU A 67 18.93 2.92 -0.07
CA LEU A 67 20.39 2.84 -0.21
C LEU A 67 20.97 1.71 0.63
N LYS A 68 20.61 1.60 1.90
CA LYS A 68 21.11 0.52 2.77
C LYS A 68 20.67 -0.85 2.29
N CYS A 69 19.46 -0.97 1.73
CA CYS A 69 18.96 -2.22 1.16
C CYS A 69 19.69 -2.59 -0.14
N SER A 70 19.96 -1.63 -1.02
CA SER A 70 20.61 -1.86 -2.31
C SER A 70 22.10 -2.29 -2.20
N GLN A 71 22.76 -1.91 -1.11
CA GLN A 71 24.20 -2.16 -0.88
C GLN A 71 24.53 -3.59 -0.44
N VAL A 72 23.56 -4.38 0.00
CA VAL A 72 23.78 -5.76 0.43
C VAL A 72 23.45 -6.74 -0.70
N SER A 73 23.87 -8.00 -0.56
CA SER A 73 23.53 -9.03 -1.53
C SER A 73 22.05 -9.39 -1.46
N VAL A 74 21.47 -9.81 -2.58
CA VAL A 74 20.08 -10.32 -2.62
C VAL A 74 19.90 -11.54 -1.70
N ALA A 75 20.93 -12.35 -1.54
CA ALA A 75 20.91 -13.50 -0.62
C ALA A 75 20.66 -13.03 0.83
N ARG A 76 21.32 -11.95 1.25
CA ARG A 76 21.12 -11.37 2.58
C ARG A 76 19.69 -10.87 2.79
N ILE A 77 19.09 -10.25 1.78
CA ILE A 77 17.68 -9.81 1.86
C ILE A 77 16.73 -11.00 1.96
N ILE A 78 17.00 -12.09 1.22
CA ILE A 78 16.21 -13.33 1.31
C ILE A 78 16.32 -13.97 2.71
N GLU A 79 17.50 -13.99 3.32
CA GLU A 79 17.69 -14.46 4.70
C GLU A 79 16.83 -13.67 5.71
N GLU A 80 16.84 -12.34 5.61
CA GLU A 80 16.00 -11.49 6.48
C GLU A 80 14.50 -11.70 6.23
N TRP A 81 14.13 -12.10 5.00
CA TRP A 81 12.74 -12.40 4.61
C TRP A 81 12.27 -13.78 5.08
N ALA A 82 13.16 -14.61 5.61
CA ALA A 82 12.84 -15.98 6.03
C ALA A 82 11.64 -16.03 6.98
N GLY A 83 10.71 -16.94 6.73
CA GLY A 83 9.46 -17.09 7.49
C GLY A 83 8.26 -16.32 6.91
N LEU A 84 8.43 -15.38 5.98
CA LEU A 84 7.32 -14.71 5.29
C LEU A 84 6.83 -15.48 4.06
N GLY A 85 7.68 -16.33 3.45
CA GLY A 85 7.38 -17.02 2.21
C GLY A 85 7.44 -16.10 0.97
N TYR A 86 7.17 -16.68 -0.20
CA TYR A 86 7.14 -15.95 -1.47
C TYR A 86 8.38 -15.06 -1.68
N ASN A 87 9.57 -15.64 -1.63
CA ASN A 87 10.87 -14.97 -1.67
C ASN A 87 11.08 -14.06 -2.89
N ARG A 88 10.29 -14.23 -3.97
CA ARG A 88 10.28 -13.32 -5.11
C ARG A 88 10.01 -11.86 -4.70
N ARG A 89 9.22 -11.64 -3.64
CA ARG A 89 8.97 -10.29 -3.10
C ARG A 89 10.23 -9.65 -2.54
N ALA A 90 11.04 -10.43 -1.82
CA ALA A 90 12.35 -10.00 -1.31
C ALA A 90 13.31 -9.63 -2.46
N ILE A 91 13.34 -10.45 -3.50
CA ILE A 91 14.14 -10.19 -4.71
C ILE A 91 13.67 -8.91 -5.40
N ASN A 92 12.35 -8.73 -5.53
CA ASN A 92 11.77 -7.55 -6.14
C ASN A 92 12.05 -6.29 -5.30
N LEU A 93 11.91 -6.35 -3.98
CA LEU A 93 12.26 -5.25 -3.08
C LEU A 93 13.73 -4.83 -3.25
N HIS A 94 14.65 -5.79 -3.31
CA HIS A 94 16.06 -5.51 -3.51
C HIS A 94 16.34 -4.88 -4.89
N ARG A 95 15.69 -5.36 -5.96
CA ARG A 95 15.79 -4.76 -7.30
C ARG A 95 15.20 -3.36 -7.33
N ALA A 96 14.02 -3.17 -6.74
CA ALA A 96 13.40 -1.87 -6.62
C ALA A 96 14.28 -0.89 -5.85
N SER A 97 14.92 -1.31 -4.74
CA SER A 97 15.82 -0.45 -3.98
C SER A 97 17.01 0.06 -4.81
N LYS A 98 17.55 -0.77 -5.73
CA LYS A 98 18.60 -0.35 -6.67
C LYS A 98 18.10 0.69 -7.65
N ILE A 99 16.96 0.46 -8.30
CA ILE A 99 16.35 1.41 -9.23
C ILE A 99 16.04 2.73 -8.53
N ILE A 100 15.53 2.70 -7.30
CA ILE A 100 15.25 3.90 -6.52
C ILE A 100 16.52 4.70 -6.27
N VAL A 101 17.63 4.04 -5.97
CA VAL A 101 18.92 4.71 -5.76
C VAL A 101 19.49 5.27 -7.08
N GLU A 102 19.41 4.50 -8.16
CA GLU A 102 20.04 4.84 -9.45
C GLU A 102 19.23 5.88 -10.24
N SER A 103 17.89 5.83 -10.17
CA SER A 103 17.01 6.61 -11.03
C SER A 103 16.15 7.65 -10.28
N HIS A 104 16.11 7.60 -8.94
CA HIS A 104 15.26 8.47 -8.12
C HIS A 104 16.00 9.06 -6.90
N ASP A 105 17.33 9.22 -6.98
CA ASP A 105 18.16 9.80 -5.92
C ASP A 105 17.95 9.20 -4.53
N GLY A 106 17.65 7.90 -4.48
CA GLY A 106 17.38 7.17 -3.23
C GLY A 106 16.03 7.49 -2.57
N ARG A 107 15.15 8.22 -3.24
CA ARG A 107 13.82 8.60 -2.75
C ARG A 107 12.73 7.79 -3.46
N ILE A 108 11.74 7.34 -2.72
CA ILE A 108 10.56 6.70 -3.33
C ILE A 108 9.85 7.71 -4.24
N PRO A 109 9.59 7.36 -5.51
CA PRO A 109 8.91 8.28 -6.43
C PRO A 109 7.47 8.55 -5.99
N ARG A 110 6.98 9.76 -6.27
CA ARG A 110 5.62 10.20 -5.97
C ARG A 110 4.66 10.07 -7.16
N SER A 111 5.14 9.65 -8.30
CA SER A 111 4.32 9.44 -9.49
C SER A 111 3.81 8.01 -9.54
N LEU A 112 2.52 7.81 -9.86
CA LEU A 112 1.92 6.50 -10.04
C LEU A 112 2.68 5.67 -11.10
N ASN A 113 3.05 6.29 -12.22
CA ASN A 113 3.76 5.62 -13.31
C ASN A 113 5.16 5.15 -12.89
N ASP A 114 5.90 5.98 -12.15
CA ASP A 114 7.23 5.62 -11.66
C ASP A 114 7.15 4.50 -10.62
N LEU A 115 6.16 4.54 -9.72
CA LEU A 115 5.91 3.46 -8.78
C LEU A 115 5.58 2.14 -9.49
N LEU A 116 4.74 2.18 -10.52
CA LEU A 116 4.38 0.99 -11.32
C LEU A 116 5.57 0.42 -12.10
N SER A 117 6.60 1.22 -12.39
CA SER A 117 7.83 0.75 -13.03
C SER A 117 8.73 -0.07 -12.10
N LEU A 118 8.53 0.04 -10.79
CA LEU A 118 9.35 -0.66 -9.80
C LEU A 118 8.97 -2.15 -9.71
N PRO A 119 9.96 -3.06 -9.65
CA PRO A 119 9.72 -4.48 -9.53
C PRO A 119 8.88 -4.86 -8.31
N GLY A 120 7.78 -5.57 -8.54
CA GLY A 120 6.89 -6.05 -7.48
C GLY A 120 5.83 -5.06 -7.01
N ILE A 121 5.81 -3.85 -7.58
CA ILE A 121 4.81 -2.82 -7.31
C ILE A 121 3.72 -2.90 -8.37
N GLY A 122 2.54 -3.37 -7.96
CA GLY A 122 1.34 -3.37 -8.79
C GLY A 122 0.45 -2.15 -8.51
N PRO A 123 -0.69 -2.01 -9.24
CA PRO A 123 -1.61 -0.87 -9.08
C PRO A 123 -2.07 -0.65 -7.64
N TYR A 124 -2.43 -1.72 -6.93
CA TYR A 124 -2.81 -1.64 -5.51
C TYR A 124 -1.67 -1.08 -4.66
N THR A 125 -0.47 -1.68 -4.74
CA THR A 125 0.68 -1.28 -3.90
C THR A 125 1.13 0.15 -4.21
N ALA A 126 1.14 0.56 -5.48
CA ALA A 126 1.47 1.92 -5.88
C ALA A 126 0.50 2.94 -5.27
N ARG A 127 -0.80 2.70 -5.37
CA ARG A 127 -1.83 3.56 -4.79
C ARG A 127 -1.79 3.56 -3.26
N ALA A 128 -1.53 2.41 -2.63
CA ALA A 128 -1.36 2.32 -1.18
C ALA A 128 -0.18 3.18 -0.68
N ILE A 129 0.93 3.20 -1.42
CA ILE A 129 2.07 4.07 -1.11
C ILE A 129 1.69 5.54 -1.27
N LEU A 130 1.05 5.93 -2.38
CA LEU A 130 0.63 7.32 -2.61
C LEU A 130 -0.36 7.81 -1.54
N CYS A 131 -1.35 7.01 -1.23
CA CYS A 131 -2.34 7.31 -0.20
C CYS A 131 -1.70 7.40 1.20
N SER A 132 -0.95 6.35 1.61
CA SER A 132 -0.49 6.22 2.99
C SER A 132 0.73 7.06 3.32
N ALA A 133 1.65 7.24 2.37
CA ALA A 133 2.90 7.96 2.62
C ALA A 133 2.87 9.40 2.10
N PHE A 134 2.19 9.64 1.00
CA PHE A 134 2.14 10.97 0.38
C PHE A 134 0.79 11.69 0.60
N GLU A 135 -0.13 11.03 1.29
CA GLU A 135 -1.46 11.55 1.65
C GLU A 135 -2.29 12.01 0.43
N GLU A 136 -2.07 11.34 -0.72
CA GLU A 136 -2.81 11.60 -1.94
C GLU A 136 -4.28 11.15 -1.78
N ASP A 137 -5.20 11.95 -2.27
CA ASP A 137 -6.64 11.64 -2.26
C ASP A 137 -6.99 10.66 -3.38
N ILE A 138 -6.58 9.41 -3.22
CA ILE A 138 -6.81 8.32 -4.17
C ILE A 138 -7.39 7.09 -3.50
N GLY A 139 -8.31 6.42 -4.18
CA GLY A 139 -8.87 5.16 -3.73
C GLY A 139 -7.85 4.02 -3.83
N VAL A 140 -7.82 3.16 -2.80
CA VAL A 140 -6.99 1.96 -2.79
C VAL A 140 -7.90 0.74 -2.82
N VAL A 141 -7.98 0.07 -3.97
CA VAL A 141 -8.94 -1.01 -4.20
C VAL A 141 -8.25 -2.37 -4.11
N ASP A 142 -8.58 -3.11 -3.04
CA ASP A 142 -8.31 -4.54 -2.93
C ASP A 142 -9.59 -5.37 -3.11
N VAL A 143 -9.48 -6.68 -2.96
CA VAL A 143 -10.64 -7.60 -3.05
C VAL A 143 -11.72 -7.29 -2.00
N ASN A 144 -11.35 -6.77 -0.84
CA ASN A 144 -12.30 -6.43 0.23
C ASN A 144 -13.03 -5.14 -0.10
N VAL A 145 -12.30 -4.10 -0.51
CA VAL A 145 -12.89 -2.83 -0.95
C VAL A 145 -13.81 -3.05 -2.15
N SER A 146 -13.37 -3.82 -3.17
CA SER A 146 -14.21 -4.20 -4.30
C SER A 146 -15.51 -4.87 -3.87
N ARG A 147 -15.44 -5.78 -2.91
CA ARG A 147 -16.61 -6.48 -2.37
C ARG A 147 -17.56 -5.56 -1.64
N VAL A 148 -17.04 -4.63 -0.85
CA VAL A 148 -17.86 -3.64 -0.13
C VAL A 148 -18.54 -2.72 -1.14
N LEU A 149 -17.80 -2.16 -2.09
CA LEU A 149 -18.34 -1.25 -3.11
C LEU A 149 -19.42 -1.94 -3.95
N ALA A 150 -19.20 -3.17 -4.41
CA ALA A 150 -20.20 -3.94 -5.16
C ALA A 150 -21.48 -4.18 -4.34
N ARG A 151 -21.38 -4.45 -3.04
CA ARG A 151 -22.54 -4.63 -2.17
C ARG A 151 -23.30 -3.34 -1.93
N VAL A 152 -22.59 -2.23 -1.77
CA VAL A 152 -23.21 -0.93 -1.53
C VAL A 152 -23.88 -0.39 -2.81
N SER A 153 -23.25 -0.58 -3.98
CA SER A 153 -23.82 -0.17 -5.26
C SER A 153 -24.94 -1.10 -5.76
N GLY A 154 -25.01 -2.33 -5.25
CA GLY A 154 -25.94 -3.35 -5.75
C GLY A 154 -25.61 -3.84 -7.17
N GLU A 155 -24.41 -3.56 -7.68
CA GLU A 155 -23.98 -3.84 -9.04
C GLU A 155 -22.75 -4.75 -9.07
N ILE A 156 -22.66 -5.59 -10.11
CA ILE A 156 -21.40 -6.26 -10.46
C ILE A 156 -20.60 -5.26 -11.31
N VAL A 157 -19.59 -4.64 -10.68
CA VAL A 157 -18.79 -3.59 -11.31
C VAL A 157 -17.50 -4.19 -11.87
N LEU A 158 -17.13 -3.81 -13.10
CA LEU A 158 -15.86 -4.19 -13.71
C LEU A 158 -14.69 -3.48 -12.99
N SER A 159 -13.50 -4.09 -13.03
CA SER A 159 -12.35 -3.64 -12.24
C SER A 159 -11.92 -2.18 -12.48
N GLY A 160 -12.06 -1.68 -13.72
CA GLY A 160 -11.75 -0.27 -14.05
C GLY A 160 -12.71 0.71 -13.42
N GLU A 161 -14.00 0.49 -13.59
CA GLU A 161 -15.07 1.31 -13.00
C GLU A 161 -15.05 1.28 -11.47
N MET A 162 -14.59 0.17 -10.87
CA MET A 162 -14.45 0.04 -9.42
C MET A 162 -13.40 1.00 -8.88
N GLN A 163 -12.32 1.20 -9.61
CA GLN A 163 -11.27 2.13 -9.21
C GLN A 163 -11.74 3.58 -9.29
N GLU A 164 -12.45 3.97 -10.34
CA GLU A 164 -13.05 5.30 -10.49
C GLU A 164 -14.05 5.59 -9.35
N LYS A 165 -14.94 4.64 -9.07
CA LYS A 165 -15.88 4.75 -7.92
C LYS A 165 -15.15 4.90 -6.60
N ALA A 166 -14.03 4.21 -6.40
CA ALA A 166 -13.25 4.33 -5.18
C ALA A 166 -12.55 5.70 -5.07
N ASP A 167 -12.03 6.22 -6.18
CA ASP A 167 -11.41 7.54 -6.23
C ASP A 167 -12.43 8.65 -5.89
N ASP A 168 -13.65 8.57 -6.44
CA ASP A 168 -14.75 9.50 -6.16
C ASP A 168 -15.23 9.49 -4.70
N LEU A 169 -14.99 8.39 -3.99
CA LEU A 169 -15.42 8.23 -2.60
C LEU A 169 -14.43 8.78 -1.57
N VAL A 170 -13.19 9.08 -1.98
CA VAL A 170 -12.20 9.64 -1.06
C VAL A 170 -12.51 11.12 -0.81
N PRO A 171 -12.82 11.53 0.43
CA PRO A 171 -13.04 12.94 0.71
C PRO A 171 -11.75 13.73 0.53
N GLN A 172 -11.88 14.95 0.00
CA GLN A 172 -10.72 15.82 -0.23
C GLN A 172 -9.95 16.11 1.07
N GLY A 173 -8.63 15.95 1.03
CA GLY A 173 -7.73 16.09 2.16
C GLY A 173 -7.86 14.96 3.20
N LYS A 174 -8.42 13.81 2.81
CA LYS A 174 -8.70 12.67 3.68
C LYS A 174 -8.20 11.33 3.12
N GLY A 175 -7.33 11.37 2.14
CA GLY A 175 -6.81 10.14 1.51
C GLY A 175 -6.23 9.12 2.49
N TRP A 176 -5.66 9.59 3.57
CA TRP A 176 -5.09 8.75 4.64
C TRP A 176 -6.11 8.33 5.72
N SER A 177 -7.19 9.02 5.91
CA SER A 177 -8.12 8.86 7.06
C SER A 177 -8.90 7.56 6.98
#